data_ca31f91533f6b343885799efdf0468cc
#
_entry.id   ca31f91533f6b343885799efdf0468cc
#
_cell.length_a   1.000
_cell.length_b   1.000
_cell.length_c   1.000
_cell.angle_alpha   90.00
_cell.angle_beta   90.00
_cell.angle_gamma   90.00
#
_symmetry.space_group_name_H-M   'P 1'
#
loop_
_entity.id
_entity.type
_entity.pdbx_description
1 polymer ?
#
loop_
_entity_poly.entity_id
_entity_poly.type
_entity_poly.pdbx_seq_one_letter_code
_entity_poly.pdbx_strand_id
1 'polypeptide(L)'
;MDAYEVTIGQFKKFLKSSGYKPDDAIDWNGVYEYSPTEKHPMIYVSWHGATAYAKWAGKRLPTEKEWEIAARGGWKNKEYSWGDNESLARDYANYDGTGGEDKWKYCAPVGSLKPNGYGLFDMAGNVYEWCQDWYGSRQKYRVLRGGSWFFNANSLRVANRNDNAPNVRFYHYGFRCVSGSN
;
A
#
# COMPACT_ATOMS: atom_id res chain seq x y z
N MET A 1 0.69 12.28 5.70
CA MET A 1 0.43 11.00 5.00
C MET A 1 -1.05 10.68 5.14
N ASP A 2 -1.67 10.12 4.09
CA ASP A 2 -3.07 9.68 4.16
C ASP A 2 -3.20 8.49 5.10
N ALA A 3 -4.30 8.46 5.86
CA ALA A 3 -4.52 7.41 6.85
C ALA A 3 -4.69 6.01 6.21
N TYR A 4 -5.14 5.97 4.97
CA TYR A 4 -5.48 4.75 4.22
C TYR A 4 -4.74 4.68 2.89
N GLU A 5 -4.66 3.47 2.35
CA GLU A 5 -4.32 3.22 0.95
C GLU A 5 -5.36 3.87 0.02
N VAL A 6 -4.98 4.21 -1.20
CA VAL A 6 -5.91 4.73 -2.22
C VAL A 6 -6.86 3.62 -2.64
N THR A 7 -8.17 3.89 -2.56
CA THR A 7 -9.21 2.91 -2.88
C THR A 7 -9.54 2.85 -4.38
N ILE A 8 -10.17 1.75 -4.80
CA ILE A 8 -10.74 1.60 -6.16
C ILE A 8 -11.66 2.77 -6.49
N GLY A 9 -12.57 3.15 -5.58
CA GLY A 9 -13.51 4.25 -5.81
C GLY A 9 -12.81 5.58 -6.05
N GLN A 10 -11.76 5.87 -5.27
CA GLN A 10 -10.96 7.06 -5.46
C GLN A 10 -10.20 7.04 -6.80
N PHE A 11 -9.62 5.90 -7.17
CA PHE A 11 -8.89 5.77 -8.43
C PHE A 11 -9.80 5.88 -9.66
N LYS A 12 -11.01 5.31 -9.62
CA LYS A 12 -12.03 5.49 -10.66
C LYS A 12 -12.44 6.95 -10.84
N LYS A 13 -12.60 7.69 -9.72
CA LYS A 13 -12.87 9.13 -9.77
C LYS A 13 -11.75 9.89 -10.48
N PHE A 14 -10.50 9.55 -10.18
CA PHE A 14 -9.33 10.08 -10.88
C PHE A 14 -9.41 9.82 -12.39
N LEU A 15 -9.60 8.56 -12.81
CA LEU A 15 -9.67 8.20 -14.22
C LEU A 15 -10.76 9.01 -14.96
N LYS A 16 -11.94 9.14 -14.33
CA LYS A 16 -13.08 9.86 -14.91
C LYS A 16 -12.83 11.36 -15.08
N SER A 17 -12.11 11.98 -14.14
CA SER A 17 -11.99 13.44 -14.09
C SER A 17 -10.69 14.01 -14.65
N SER A 18 -9.62 13.19 -14.75
CA SER A 18 -8.29 13.67 -15.17
C SER A 18 -8.01 13.47 -16.65
N GLY A 19 -8.77 12.59 -17.33
CA GLY A 19 -8.45 12.15 -18.69
C GLY A 19 -7.19 11.27 -18.77
N TYR A 20 -6.63 10.83 -17.62
CA TYR A 20 -5.48 9.94 -17.59
C TYR A 20 -5.79 8.62 -18.31
N LYS A 21 -4.90 8.24 -19.20
CA LYS A 21 -4.95 6.96 -19.91
C LYS A 21 -3.79 6.10 -19.42
N PRO A 22 -4.06 4.98 -18.72
CA PRO A 22 -3.02 4.00 -18.40
C PRO A 22 -2.37 3.45 -19.66
N ASP A 23 -1.09 3.07 -19.58
CA ASP A 23 -0.34 2.51 -20.71
C ASP A 23 -1.02 1.24 -21.28
N ASP A 24 -1.66 0.45 -20.40
CA ASP A 24 -2.55 -0.64 -20.79
C ASP A 24 -3.91 -0.49 -20.11
N ALA A 25 -4.95 -1.00 -20.75
CA ALA A 25 -6.30 -1.04 -20.17
C ALA A 25 -6.30 -1.75 -18.79
N ILE A 26 -7.05 -1.20 -17.85
CA ILE A 26 -7.22 -1.83 -16.55
C ILE A 26 -8.21 -2.99 -16.70
N ASP A 27 -7.76 -4.19 -16.36
CA ASP A 27 -8.66 -5.34 -16.23
C ASP A 27 -9.43 -5.23 -14.90
N TRP A 28 -10.62 -4.65 -14.96
CA TRP A 28 -11.48 -4.50 -13.79
C TRP A 28 -11.98 -5.83 -13.23
N ASN A 29 -12.10 -6.88 -14.04
CA ASN A 29 -12.47 -8.22 -13.55
C ASN A 29 -11.36 -8.77 -12.66
N GLY A 30 -10.10 -8.68 -13.14
CA GLY A 30 -8.94 -9.05 -12.33
C GLY A 30 -8.79 -8.19 -11.07
N VAL A 31 -9.09 -6.88 -11.14
CA VAL A 31 -9.10 -6.03 -9.95
C VAL A 31 -10.13 -6.51 -8.94
N TYR A 32 -11.38 -6.73 -9.35
CA TYR A 32 -12.46 -7.12 -8.44
C TYR A 32 -12.37 -8.56 -7.93
N GLU A 33 -11.57 -9.41 -8.56
CA GLU A 33 -11.27 -10.76 -8.06
C GLU A 33 -10.56 -10.70 -6.69
N TYR A 34 -9.60 -9.79 -6.52
CA TYR A 34 -8.77 -9.68 -5.31
C TYR A 34 -9.14 -8.49 -4.41
N SER A 35 -9.82 -7.50 -4.95
CA SER A 35 -10.18 -6.23 -4.30
C SER A 35 -11.65 -5.92 -4.62
N PRO A 36 -12.62 -6.60 -3.97
CA PRO A 36 -13.97 -6.80 -4.51
C PRO A 36 -14.91 -5.60 -4.47
N THR A 37 -14.59 -4.52 -3.76
CA THR A 37 -15.47 -3.34 -3.67
C THR A 37 -14.71 -2.02 -3.81
N GLU A 38 -15.43 -0.93 -4.03
CA GLU A 38 -14.88 0.43 -4.12
C GLU A 38 -14.16 0.92 -2.84
N LYS A 39 -14.37 0.22 -1.70
CA LYS A 39 -13.72 0.51 -0.41
C LYS A 39 -12.40 -0.25 -0.21
N HIS A 40 -12.07 -1.15 -1.11
CA HIS A 40 -10.83 -1.89 -1.07
C HIS A 40 -9.70 -1.10 -1.75
N PRO A 41 -8.43 -1.43 -1.49
CA PRO A 41 -7.31 -0.74 -2.11
C PRO A 41 -7.31 -0.90 -3.64
N MET A 42 -6.87 0.12 -4.35
CA MET A 42 -6.57 0.00 -5.78
C MET A 42 -5.33 -0.86 -5.97
N ILE A 43 -5.48 -1.92 -6.74
CA ILE A 43 -4.41 -2.87 -7.10
C ILE A 43 -4.18 -2.90 -8.61
N TYR A 44 -3.22 -3.68 -9.09
CA TYR A 44 -2.80 -3.67 -10.49
C TYR A 44 -2.45 -2.26 -10.99
N VAL A 45 -1.92 -1.42 -10.10
CA VAL A 45 -1.48 -0.06 -10.41
C VAL A 45 0.04 -0.01 -10.52
N SER A 46 0.55 0.55 -11.62
CA SER A 46 1.97 0.80 -11.81
C SER A 46 2.42 2.02 -10.97
N TRP A 47 3.73 2.14 -10.74
CA TRP A 47 4.29 3.33 -10.10
C TRP A 47 3.93 4.62 -10.86
N HIS A 48 3.87 4.56 -12.20
CA HIS A 48 3.46 5.69 -13.04
C HIS A 48 1.99 6.06 -12.79
N GLY A 49 1.09 5.06 -12.74
CA GLY A 49 -0.33 5.28 -12.43
C GLY A 49 -0.55 5.85 -11.02
N ALA A 50 0.18 5.32 -10.03
CA ALA A 50 0.15 5.82 -8.65
C ALA A 50 0.64 7.27 -8.55
N THR A 51 1.73 7.61 -9.26
CA THR A 51 2.28 8.98 -9.33
C THR A 51 1.31 9.94 -10.03
N ALA A 52 0.68 9.51 -11.12
CA ALA A 52 -0.30 10.33 -11.85
C ALA A 52 -1.53 10.63 -10.97
N TYR A 53 -2.03 9.61 -10.24
CA TYR A 53 -3.10 9.82 -9.25
C TYR A 53 -2.68 10.83 -8.17
N ALA A 54 -1.51 10.62 -7.56
CA ALA A 54 -1.03 11.49 -6.49
C ALA A 54 -0.93 12.95 -6.96
N LYS A 55 -0.36 13.19 -8.14
CA LYS A 55 -0.28 14.52 -8.76
C LYS A 55 -1.66 15.13 -9.00
N TRP A 56 -2.61 14.37 -9.54
CA TRP A 56 -3.99 14.83 -9.73
C TRP A 56 -4.65 15.23 -8.41
N ALA A 57 -4.39 14.48 -7.34
CA ALA A 57 -4.91 14.77 -6.00
C ALA A 57 -4.22 15.95 -5.30
N GLY A 58 -3.25 16.63 -5.94
CA GLY A 58 -2.44 17.68 -5.30
C GLY A 58 -1.48 17.14 -4.25
N LYS A 59 -1.04 15.90 -4.40
CA LYS A 59 -0.19 15.13 -3.48
C LYS A 59 0.99 14.50 -4.22
N ARG A 60 1.77 13.69 -3.50
CA ARG A 60 2.83 12.85 -4.06
C ARG A 60 2.86 11.48 -3.39
N LEU A 61 3.60 10.55 -3.96
CA LEU A 61 3.98 9.32 -3.24
C LEU A 61 4.91 9.66 -2.07
N PRO A 62 4.88 8.89 -0.99
CA PRO A 62 5.84 9.04 0.11
C PRO A 62 7.25 8.69 -0.38
N THR A 63 8.26 9.35 0.17
CA THR A 63 9.61 8.79 0.15
C THR A 63 9.64 7.55 1.03
N GLU A 64 10.59 6.65 0.77
CA GLU A 64 10.78 5.46 1.58
C GLU A 64 10.99 5.80 3.06
N LYS A 65 11.77 6.85 3.32
CA LYS A 65 12.02 7.35 4.68
C LYS A 65 10.74 7.85 5.36
N GLU A 66 9.91 8.62 4.66
CA GLU A 66 8.62 9.08 5.19
C GLU A 66 7.69 7.92 5.48
N TRP A 67 7.65 6.94 4.56
CA TRP A 67 6.85 5.74 4.74
C TRP A 67 7.28 4.97 5.99
N GLU A 68 8.59 4.73 6.17
CA GLU A 68 9.11 4.01 7.32
C GLU A 68 8.85 4.73 8.66
N ILE A 69 9.07 6.05 8.71
CA ILE A 69 8.75 6.86 9.90
C ILE A 69 7.27 6.75 10.24
N ALA A 70 6.40 6.84 9.23
CA ALA A 70 4.95 6.72 9.39
C ALA A 70 4.54 5.32 9.86
N ALA A 71 5.11 4.27 9.28
CA ALA A 71 4.83 2.88 9.65
C ALA A 71 5.22 2.56 11.09
N ARG A 72 6.31 3.15 11.59
CA ARG A 72 6.74 2.96 12.99
C ARG A 72 5.74 3.50 14.01
N GLY A 73 4.81 4.38 13.65
CA GLY A 73 3.75 4.84 14.55
C GLY A 73 4.24 5.44 15.88
N GLY A 74 5.45 6.05 15.90
CA GLY A 74 6.08 6.59 17.11
C GLY A 74 6.99 5.61 17.86
N TRP A 75 6.99 4.34 17.51
CA TRP A 75 7.85 3.35 18.14
C TRP A 75 9.29 3.43 17.64
N LYS A 76 10.25 3.39 18.56
CA LYS A 76 11.67 3.27 18.23
C LYS A 76 12.10 1.80 18.28
N ASN A 77 12.85 1.36 17.27
CA ASN A 77 13.47 0.03 17.21
C ASN A 77 12.49 -1.16 17.39
N LYS A 78 11.23 -0.99 16.97
CA LYS A 78 10.24 -2.06 16.95
C LYS A 78 10.18 -2.74 15.59
N GLU A 79 9.87 -4.03 15.62
CA GLU A 79 9.86 -4.88 14.44
C GLU A 79 8.66 -4.59 13.54
N TYR A 80 7.48 -4.40 14.15
CA TYR A 80 6.22 -4.16 13.46
C TYR A 80 5.65 -2.78 13.77
N SER A 81 4.66 -2.35 13.01
CA SER A 81 3.95 -1.08 13.19
C SER A 81 3.17 -0.98 14.52
N TRP A 82 2.97 -2.10 15.21
CA TRP A 82 2.30 -2.23 16.51
C TRP A 82 3.25 -2.61 17.66
N GLY A 83 4.54 -2.78 17.43
CA GLY A 83 5.53 -3.19 18.42
C GLY A 83 6.27 -4.47 18.05
N ASP A 84 6.60 -5.35 19.04
CA ASP A 84 7.38 -6.57 18.81
C ASP A 84 6.56 -7.85 18.99
N ASN A 85 5.30 -7.75 19.40
CA ASN A 85 4.48 -8.93 19.65
C ASN A 85 3.83 -9.44 18.36
N GLU A 86 4.44 -10.45 17.74
CA GLU A 86 3.94 -11.06 16.50
C GLU A 86 2.55 -11.69 16.66
N SER A 87 2.16 -12.14 17.88
CA SER A 87 0.84 -12.73 18.10
C SER A 87 -0.33 -11.77 17.87
N LEU A 88 -0.06 -10.46 17.84
CA LEU A 88 -1.04 -9.43 17.53
C LEU A 88 -1.19 -9.16 16.02
N ALA A 89 -0.42 -9.81 15.16
CA ALA A 89 -0.37 -9.51 13.73
C ALA A 89 -1.77 -9.48 13.09
N ARG A 90 -2.65 -10.44 13.42
CA ARG A 90 -4.01 -10.53 12.87
C ARG A 90 -4.97 -9.42 13.33
N ASP A 91 -4.59 -8.62 14.32
CA ASP A 91 -5.33 -7.44 14.74
C ASP A 91 -4.97 -6.20 13.90
N TYR A 92 -3.76 -6.19 13.32
CA TYR A 92 -3.16 -5.02 12.66
C TYR A 92 -2.88 -5.19 11.17
N ALA A 93 -2.82 -6.44 10.69
CA ALA A 93 -2.36 -6.74 9.34
C ALA A 93 -3.19 -7.84 8.66
N ASN A 94 -3.56 -7.60 7.40
CA ASN A 94 -4.07 -8.62 6.49
C ASN A 94 -2.89 -9.21 5.71
N TYR A 95 -2.61 -10.52 5.91
CA TYR A 95 -1.48 -11.22 5.30
C TYR A 95 -1.84 -12.69 5.04
N ASP A 96 -0.94 -13.48 4.46
CA ASP A 96 -1.23 -14.86 4.02
C ASP A 96 -1.98 -15.70 5.07
N GLY A 97 -3.10 -16.29 4.64
CA GLY A 97 -4.05 -16.97 5.50
C GLY A 97 -5.04 -16.01 6.20
N THR A 98 -5.85 -16.56 7.08
CA THR A 98 -6.86 -15.83 7.87
C THR A 98 -6.78 -16.21 9.35
N GLY A 99 -7.29 -15.35 10.23
CA GLY A 99 -7.37 -15.62 11.66
C GLY A 99 -7.61 -14.36 12.48
N GLY A 100 -8.10 -14.49 13.71
CA GLY A 100 -8.40 -13.35 14.56
C GLY A 100 -9.35 -12.36 13.92
N GLU A 101 -8.96 -11.10 13.87
CA GLU A 101 -9.73 -10.03 13.21
C GLU A 101 -9.52 -10.02 11.68
N ASP A 102 -8.43 -10.60 11.17
CA ASP A 102 -8.16 -10.73 9.75
C ASP A 102 -8.97 -11.89 9.15
N LYS A 103 -10.03 -11.56 8.45
CA LYS A 103 -11.03 -12.49 7.86
C LYS A 103 -10.93 -12.58 6.33
N TRP A 104 -10.00 -11.85 5.72
CA TRP A 104 -9.92 -11.71 4.27
C TRP A 104 -8.87 -12.63 3.67
N LYS A 105 -9.29 -13.41 2.69
CA LYS A 105 -8.39 -14.26 1.88
C LYS A 105 -7.52 -13.43 0.94
N TYR A 106 -8.03 -12.29 0.51
CA TYR A 106 -7.41 -11.34 -0.41
C TYR A 106 -7.36 -9.96 0.25
N CYS A 107 -7.45 -8.87 -0.52
CA CYS A 107 -7.47 -7.54 0.08
C CYS A 107 -8.63 -7.36 1.08
N ALA A 108 -8.37 -6.68 2.16
CA ALA A 108 -9.37 -6.14 3.08
C ALA A 108 -9.85 -4.76 2.62
N PRO A 109 -11.08 -4.32 2.93
CA PRO A 109 -11.44 -2.91 2.83
C PRO A 109 -10.45 -2.08 3.65
N VAL A 110 -9.99 -0.94 3.11
CA VAL A 110 -8.99 -0.12 3.82
C VAL A 110 -9.50 0.29 5.20
N GLY A 111 -8.61 0.25 6.20
CA GLY A 111 -8.94 0.62 7.57
C GLY A 111 -9.78 -0.41 8.34
N SER A 112 -9.82 -1.66 7.89
CA SER A 112 -10.58 -2.73 8.55
C SER A 112 -9.94 -3.27 9.83
N LEU A 113 -8.64 -3.07 10.00
CA LEU A 113 -7.86 -3.53 11.14
C LEU A 113 -7.40 -2.35 12.00
N LYS A 114 -6.68 -2.61 13.09
CA LYS A 114 -6.24 -1.57 14.03
C LYS A 114 -5.18 -0.66 13.39
N PRO A 115 -5.25 0.66 13.64
CA PRO A 115 -4.21 1.60 13.20
C PRO A 115 -2.95 1.49 14.06
N ASN A 116 -1.84 2.01 13.54
CA ASN A 116 -0.63 2.22 14.34
C ASN A 116 -0.77 3.44 15.28
N GLY A 117 0.30 3.75 16.04
CA GLY A 117 0.31 4.84 17.01
C GLY A 117 0.15 6.26 16.43
N TYR A 118 0.22 6.43 15.11
CA TYR A 118 -0.09 7.69 14.41
C TYR A 118 -1.48 7.71 13.77
N GLY A 119 -2.31 6.69 14.01
CA GLY A 119 -3.65 6.59 13.41
C GLY A 119 -3.62 6.20 11.94
N LEU A 120 -2.53 5.60 11.46
CA LEU A 120 -2.40 5.11 10.09
C LEU A 120 -2.76 3.62 10.04
N PHE A 121 -3.64 3.28 9.11
CA PHE A 121 -4.13 1.92 8.90
C PHE A 121 -3.32 1.21 7.81
N ASP A 122 -3.32 -0.12 7.86
CA ASP A 122 -2.77 -0.98 6.81
C ASP A 122 -1.28 -0.71 6.49
N MET A 123 -0.52 -0.17 7.49
CA MET A 123 0.93 0.03 7.37
C MET A 123 1.71 -1.28 7.39
N ALA A 124 1.03 -2.40 7.57
CA ALA A 124 1.55 -3.75 7.47
C ALA A 124 0.47 -4.63 6.82
N GLY A 125 0.82 -5.36 5.78
CA GLY A 125 -0.13 -6.22 5.05
C GLY A 125 -1.01 -5.43 4.07
N ASN A 126 -2.14 -6.00 3.72
CA ASN A 126 -3.09 -5.58 2.71
C ASN A 126 -2.43 -5.49 1.32
N VAL A 127 -1.81 -4.38 0.94
CA VAL A 127 -1.04 -4.29 -0.31
C VAL A 127 0.34 -3.68 -0.10
N TYR A 128 1.33 -4.14 -0.88
CA TYR A 128 2.61 -3.44 -0.98
C TYR A 128 2.39 -2.05 -1.56
N GLU A 129 3.03 -1.05 -0.97
CA GLU A 129 2.86 0.34 -1.33
C GLU A 129 4.05 0.92 -2.08
N TRP A 130 3.81 1.49 -3.26
CA TRP A 130 4.80 2.21 -4.02
C TRP A 130 5.32 3.43 -3.27
N CYS A 131 6.65 3.55 -3.17
CA CYS A 131 7.33 4.74 -2.71
C CYS A 131 7.97 5.52 -3.88
N GLN A 132 8.33 6.78 -3.62
CA GLN A 132 8.93 7.66 -4.62
C GLN A 132 10.35 7.22 -5.01
N ASP A 133 11.07 6.58 -4.09
CA ASP A 133 12.50 6.30 -4.22
C ASP A 133 12.82 5.19 -5.22
N TRP A 134 14.00 5.28 -5.79
CA TRP A 134 14.62 4.18 -6.49
C TRP A 134 15.21 3.18 -5.49
N TYR A 135 15.05 1.90 -5.78
CA TYR A 135 15.71 0.84 -5.03
C TYR A 135 17.17 0.71 -5.47
N GLY A 136 18.08 1.29 -4.69
CA GLY A 136 19.52 1.29 -4.97
C GLY A 136 19.97 2.25 -6.09
N SER A 137 21.28 2.26 -6.34
CA SER A 137 21.94 3.26 -7.19
C SER A 137 21.68 3.10 -8.70
N ARG A 138 21.27 1.91 -9.14
CA ARG A 138 21.06 1.61 -10.58
C ARG A 138 19.80 2.24 -11.16
N GLN A 139 18.89 2.79 -10.31
CA GLN A 139 17.65 3.45 -10.70
C GLN A 139 16.78 2.63 -11.67
N LYS A 140 16.73 1.31 -11.46
CA LYS A 140 15.97 0.38 -12.30
C LYS A 140 14.62 0.01 -11.70
N TYR A 141 14.54 -0.08 -10.38
CA TYR A 141 13.37 -0.52 -9.64
C TYR A 141 12.94 0.53 -8.62
N ARG A 142 11.62 0.66 -8.41
CA ARG A 142 11.03 1.52 -7.38
C ARG A 142 10.80 0.73 -6.11
N VAL A 143 10.94 1.41 -4.96
CA VAL A 143 10.74 0.81 -3.64
C VAL A 143 9.26 0.49 -3.41
N LEU A 144 9.03 -0.67 -2.79
CA LEU A 144 7.75 -1.15 -2.28
C LEU A 144 7.88 -1.46 -0.79
N ARG A 145 6.88 -1.08 0.00
CA ARG A 145 6.90 -1.24 1.46
C ARG A 145 5.60 -1.84 1.99
N GLY A 146 5.62 -2.39 3.22
CA GLY A 146 4.44 -2.78 3.99
C GLY A 146 4.09 -4.26 3.98
N GLY A 147 4.54 -5.02 2.99
CA GLY A 147 4.02 -6.39 2.80
C GLY A 147 2.64 -6.40 2.14
N SER A 148 2.00 -7.54 2.07
CA SER A 148 0.65 -7.65 1.51
C SER A 148 -0.07 -8.92 1.96
N TRP A 149 -1.35 -9.02 1.65
CA TRP A 149 -2.19 -10.19 1.91
C TRP A 149 -1.62 -11.50 1.34
N PHE A 150 -0.74 -11.43 0.36
CA PHE A 150 -0.18 -12.60 -0.34
C PHE A 150 1.08 -13.18 0.33
N PHE A 151 1.74 -12.46 1.21
CA PHE A 151 3.01 -12.85 1.82
C PHE A 151 2.86 -13.17 3.31
N ASN A 152 3.79 -13.99 3.84
CA ASN A 152 3.82 -14.37 5.25
C ASN A 152 4.21 -13.20 6.17
N ALA A 153 4.15 -13.42 7.49
CA ALA A 153 4.40 -12.42 8.53
C ALA A 153 5.78 -11.74 8.44
N ASN A 154 6.79 -12.39 7.86
CA ASN A 154 8.11 -11.77 7.67
C ASN A 154 8.06 -10.50 6.81
N SER A 155 7.10 -10.43 5.88
CA SER A 155 6.93 -9.25 5.01
C SER A 155 6.36 -8.04 5.74
N LEU A 156 5.75 -8.23 6.91
CA LEU A 156 5.08 -7.19 7.71
C LEU A 156 6.03 -6.32 8.52
N ARG A 157 7.30 -6.73 8.63
CA ARG A 157 8.31 -5.97 9.39
C ARG A 157 8.49 -4.60 8.81
N VAL A 158 8.52 -3.57 9.66
CA VAL A 158 8.70 -2.18 9.21
C VAL A 158 9.97 -2.01 8.38
N ALA A 159 11.03 -2.75 8.68
CA ALA A 159 12.29 -2.71 7.93
C ALA A 159 12.25 -3.51 6.61
N ASN A 160 11.20 -4.30 6.35
CA ASN A 160 11.10 -5.07 5.12
C ASN A 160 11.01 -4.16 3.91
N ARG A 161 11.79 -4.46 2.89
CA ARG A 161 11.88 -3.72 1.64
C ARG A 161 11.65 -4.66 0.48
N ASN A 162 10.88 -4.21 -0.49
CA ASN A 162 10.72 -4.88 -1.77
C ASN A 162 10.91 -3.87 -2.90
N ASP A 163 10.99 -4.33 -4.12
CA ASP A 163 11.17 -3.48 -5.29
C ASP A 163 10.55 -4.11 -6.54
N ASN A 164 10.24 -3.27 -7.50
CA ASN A 164 9.93 -3.74 -8.85
C ASN A 164 10.11 -2.62 -9.89
N ALA A 165 10.09 -3.01 -11.18
CA ALA A 165 10.14 -2.05 -12.29
C ALA A 165 8.88 -1.15 -12.27
N PRO A 166 9.02 0.16 -12.60
CA PRO A 166 7.95 1.13 -12.41
C PRO A 166 6.69 0.91 -13.28
N ASN A 167 6.79 0.11 -14.32
CA ASN A 167 5.67 -0.26 -15.20
C ASN A 167 4.96 -1.54 -14.75
N VAL A 168 5.51 -2.29 -13.79
CA VAL A 168 4.92 -3.56 -13.31
C VAL A 168 3.67 -3.31 -12.50
N ARG A 169 2.70 -4.22 -12.62
CA ARG A 169 1.41 -4.20 -11.93
C ARG A 169 1.11 -5.60 -11.41
N PHE A 170 0.82 -5.70 -10.10
CA PHE A 170 0.43 -6.96 -9.49
C PHE A 170 -0.83 -6.80 -8.63
N TYR A 171 -1.52 -7.91 -8.40
CA TYR A 171 -2.76 -8.01 -7.60
C TYR A 171 -2.55 -7.70 -6.10
N HIS A 172 -1.33 -7.45 -5.68
CA HIS A 172 -0.94 -7.10 -4.32
C HIS A 172 -0.09 -5.83 -4.24
N TYR A 173 -0.08 -4.98 -5.29
CA TYR A 173 0.58 -3.68 -5.32
C TYR A 173 -0.45 -2.56 -5.38
N GLY A 174 -0.37 -1.65 -4.43
CA GLY A 174 -1.15 -0.44 -4.31
C GLY A 174 -0.30 0.75 -3.91
N PHE A 175 -0.87 1.74 -3.27
CA PHE A 175 -0.16 2.94 -2.82
C PHE A 175 -1.00 3.79 -1.89
N ARG A 176 -0.34 4.67 -1.12
CA ARG A 176 -0.94 5.81 -0.44
C ARG A 176 -0.21 7.10 -0.78
N CYS A 177 -0.77 8.24 -0.42
CA CYS A 177 -0.19 9.54 -0.73
C CYS A 177 0.22 10.32 0.52
N VAL A 178 1.08 11.30 0.30
CA VAL A 178 1.42 12.34 1.29
C VAL A 178 1.13 13.72 0.72
N SER A 179 0.65 14.63 1.57
CA SER A 179 0.53 16.05 1.25
C SER A 179 1.86 16.77 1.50
N GLY A 180 2.12 17.84 0.75
CA GLY A 180 3.33 18.65 0.85
C GLY A 180 4.21 18.57 -0.40
N SER A 181 4.99 19.62 -0.64
CA SER A 181 6.03 19.68 -1.67
C SER A 181 7.24 18.82 -1.28
N ASN A 182 7.99 18.38 -2.29
CA ASN A 182 9.32 17.77 -2.10
C ASN A 182 10.28 18.76 -1.45
#